data_e02f4240bb6a07c4370f7a597a508b32
#
_entry.id   e02f4240bb6a07c4370f7a597a508b32
#
_cell.length_a   1.000
_cell.length_b   1.000
_cell.length_c   1.000
_cell.angle_alpha   90.00
_cell.angle_beta   90.00
_cell.angle_gamma   90.00
#
_symmetry.space_group_name_H-M   'P 1'
#
loop_
_entity.id
_entity.type
_entity.pdbx_description
1 polymer ?
#
loop_
_entity_poly.entity_id
_entity_poly.type
_entity_poly.pdbx_seq_one_letter_code
_entity_poly.pdbx_strand_id
1 'polypeptide(L)'
;MDLTKDNIKFATPEDVGDWMELVSLTIDGYPCLDKGDYTANLHQYIADKKALILRDVGLAIGVMGFSPDTGSIDFLAIHPQYRHLGITKLFLDKLAEELLCGKEITLTTYRAGDKADTGWREEYRRLGFAERELLVEYGYPTQRFVLPPKNKEESENDRNTEKPVSREL
;
A
#
# COMPACT_ATOMS: atom_id res chain seq x y z
N MET A 1 9.50 -5.85 -16.73
CA MET A 1 9.52 -4.68 -15.82
C MET A 1 10.47 -4.98 -14.65
N ASP A 2 11.56 -4.21 -14.60
CA ASP A 2 12.64 -4.48 -13.63
C ASP A 2 12.61 -3.56 -12.42
N LEU A 3 11.41 -3.21 -11.97
CA LEU A 3 11.24 -2.32 -10.82
C LEU A 3 11.41 -3.07 -9.51
N THR A 4 12.02 -2.39 -8.54
CA THR A 4 12.20 -2.88 -7.19
C THR A 4 11.71 -1.82 -6.20
N LYS A 5 11.68 -2.15 -4.91
CA LYS A 5 11.34 -1.16 -3.88
C LYS A 5 12.27 0.07 -3.89
N ASP A 6 13.49 -0.09 -4.40
CA ASP A 6 14.46 1.01 -4.47
C ASP A 6 14.06 2.07 -5.52
N ASN A 7 13.16 1.73 -6.43
CA ASN A 7 12.62 2.69 -7.39
C ASN A 7 11.50 3.55 -6.78
N ILE A 8 10.98 3.17 -5.62
CA ILE A 8 9.98 3.96 -4.91
C ILE A 8 10.67 5.14 -4.25
N LYS A 9 10.18 6.34 -4.51
CA LYS A 9 10.77 7.59 -4.01
C LYS A 9 9.75 8.37 -3.20
N PHE A 10 10.23 9.24 -2.30
CA PHE A 10 9.35 10.22 -1.69
C PHE A 10 8.88 11.18 -2.76
N ALA A 11 7.57 11.42 -2.78
CA ALA A 11 6.99 12.37 -3.74
C ALA A 11 7.40 13.80 -3.37
N THR A 12 7.51 14.62 -4.39
CA THR A 12 7.81 16.06 -4.25
C THR A 12 6.62 16.86 -4.79
N PRO A 13 6.56 18.18 -4.53
CA PRO A 13 5.47 19.00 -5.07
C PRO A 13 5.33 18.92 -6.59
N GLU A 14 6.41 18.63 -7.30
CA GLU A 14 6.40 18.47 -8.76
C GLU A 14 5.64 17.23 -9.21
N ASP A 15 5.47 16.25 -8.31
CA ASP A 15 4.75 15.00 -8.62
C ASP A 15 3.24 15.12 -8.48
N VAL A 16 2.72 16.21 -7.92
CA VAL A 16 1.29 16.33 -7.60
C VAL A 16 0.40 16.17 -8.82
N GLY A 17 0.78 16.78 -9.96
CA GLY A 17 -0.01 16.66 -11.18
C GLY A 17 -0.17 15.22 -11.64
N ASP A 18 0.93 14.49 -11.72
CA ASP A 18 0.93 13.09 -12.15
C ASP A 18 0.25 12.19 -11.11
N TRP A 19 0.44 12.49 -9.83
CA TRP A 19 -0.26 11.79 -8.75
C TRP A 19 -1.77 11.90 -8.91
N MET A 20 -2.26 13.13 -9.12
CA MET A 20 -3.71 13.37 -9.26
C MET A 20 -4.28 12.74 -10.54
N GLU A 21 -3.50 12.69 -11.62
CA GLU A 21 -3.91 11.97 -12.82
C GLU A 21 -4.08 10.48 -12.55
N LEU A 22 -3.14 9.88 -11.81
CA LEU A 22 -3.24 8.47 -11.45
C LEU A 22 -4.48 8.22 -10.59
N VAL A 23 -4.72 9.05 -9.58
CA VAL A 23 -5.89 8.92 -8.72
C VAL A 23 -7.17 9.00 -9.56
N SER A 24 -7.22 9.89 -10.56
CA SER A 24 -8.38 10.03 -11.45
C SER A 24 -8.70 8.76 -12.22
N LEU A 25 -7.67 7.97 -12.57
CA LEU A 25 -7.87 6.69 -13.25
C LEU A 25 -8.44 5.62 -12.32
N THR A 26 -8.35 5.81 -11.01
CA THR A 26 -8.77 4.84 -10.01
C THR A 26 -9.91 5.36 -9.14
N ILE A 27 -10.53 6.48 -9.52
CA ILE A 27 -11.49 7.20 -8.68
C ILE A 27 -12.72 6.35 -8.32
N ASP A 28 -13.09 5.40 -9.15
CA ASP A 28 -14.21 4.50 -8.88
C ASP A 28 -13.96 3.65 -7.64
N GLY A 29 -12.71 3.47 -7.24
CA GLY A 29 -12.34 2.80 -6.00
C GLY A 29 -12.37 3.69 -4.76
N TYR A 30 -12.73 4.96 -4.92
CA TYR A 30 -12.77 5.93 -3.82
C TYR A 30 -14.10 6.69 -3.84
N PRO A 31 -15.19 6.04 -3.45
CA PRO A 31 -16.54 6.62 -3.63
C PRO A 31 -16.79 7.91 -2.86
N CYS A 32 -16.01 8.20 -1.83
CA CYS A 32 -16.19 9.40 -1.01
C CYS A 32 -15.08 10.43 -1.24
N LEU A 33 -14.38 10.35 -2.37
CA LEU A 33 -13.23 11.22 -2.62
C LEU A 33 -13.63 12.64 -2.97
N ASP A 34 -13.15 13.61 -2.20
CA ASP A 34 -13.20 15.03 -2.53
C ASP A 34 -11.82 15.44 -3.03
N LYS A 35 -11.71 15.83 -4.31
CA LYS A 35 -10.42 16.11 -4.93
C LYS A 35 -9.70 17.31 -4.31
N GLY A 36 -10.45 18.33 -3.88
CA GLY A 36 -9.84 19.49 -3.25
C GLY A 36 -9.22 19.17 -1.90
N ASP A 37 -9.96 18.44 -1.07
CA ASP A 37 -9.46 18.00 0.23
C ASP A 37 -8.29 17.03 0.07
N TYR A 38 -8.40 16.11 -0.89
CA TYR A 38 -7.34 15.16 -1.17
C TYR A 38 -6.06 15.87 -1.56
N THR A 39 -6.14 16.85 -2.46
CA THR A 39 -4.96 17.60 -2.92
C THR A 39 -4.30 18.35 -1.78
N ALA A 40 -5.10 18.98 -0.92
CA ALA A 40 -4.57 19.69 0.25
C ALA A 40 -3.86 18.73 1.20
N ASN A 41 -4.46 17.57 1.46
CA ASN A 41 -3.83 16.54 2.29
C ASN A 41 -2.56 15.99 1.64
N LEU A 42 -2.55 15.82 0.33
CA LEU A 42 -1.38 15.33 -0.38
C LEU A 42 -0.19 16.28 -0.21
N HIS A 43 -0.41 17.59 -0.32
CA HIS A 43 0.68 18.55 -0.09
C HIS A 43 1.27 18.41 1.31
N GLN A 44 0.42 18.17 2.31
CA GLN A 44 0.88 17.98 3.68
C GLN A 44 1.65 16.66 3.82
N TYR A 45 1.15 15.59 3.21
CA TYR A 45 1.84 14.30 3.21
C TYR A 45 3.21 14.38 2.54
N ILE A 46 3.31 15.13 1.45
CA ILE A 46 4.60 15.37 0.79
C ILE A 46 5.55 16.11 1.71
N ALA A 47 5.09 17.17 2.34
CA ALA A 47 5.90 17.97 3.26
C ALA A 47 6.41 17.14 4.43
N ASP A 48 5.60 16.23 4.93
CA ASP A 48 5.92 15.38 6.09
C ASP A 48 6.63 14.07 5.71
N LYS A 49 6.95 13.87 4.44
CA LYS A 49 7.59 12.66 3.91
C LYS A 49 6.78 11.40 4.18
N LYS A 50 5.49 11.50 3.92
CA LYS A 50 4.52 10.41 4.06
C LYS A 50 3.91 10.01 2.73
N ALA A 51 4.43 10.52 1.62
CA ALA A 51 3.92 10.25 0.28
C ALA A 51 5.02 9.60 -0.57
N LEU A 52 4.70 8.46 -1.15
CA LEU A 52 5.61 7.68 -1.98
C LEU A 52 5.07 7.58 -3.41
N ILE A 53 5.97 7.58 -4.38
CA ILE A 53 5.60 7.44 -5.78
C ILE A 53 6.55 6.47 -6.48
N LEU A 54 5.97 5.67 -7.39
CA LEU A 54 6.72 4.74 -8.23
C LEU A 54 6.43 5.08 -9.68
N ARG A 55 7.48 5.21 -10.48
CA ARG A 55 7.37 5.51 -11.91
C ARG A 55 7.97 4.39 -12.75
N ASP A 56 7.38 4.17 -13.92
CA ASP A 56 7.93 3.30 -14.96
C ASP A 56 8.07 4.13 -16.22
N VAL A 57 9.32 4.35 -16.66
CA VAL A 57 9.65 5.18 -17.83
C VAL A 57 8.95 6.55 -17.75
N GLY A 58 9.01 7.17 -16.56
CA GLY A 58 8.43 8.49 -16.33
C GLY A 58 6.94 8.50 -15.99
N LEU A 59 6.21 7.42 -16.25
CA LEU A 59 4.79 7.34 -15.93
C LEU A 59 4.58 6.97 -14.46
N ALA A 60 3.76 7.73 -13.75
CA ALA A 60 3.39 7.37 -12.39
C ALA A 60 2.48 6.15 -12.42
N ILE A 61 2.94 5.04 -11.87
CA ILE A 61 2.20 3.78 -11.89
C ILE A 61 1.69 3.35 -10.52
N GLY A 62 2.25 3.91 -9.46
CA GLY A 62 1.79 3.63 -8.10
C GLY A 62 2.09 4.79 -7.19
N VAL A 63 1.16 5.06 -6.28
CA VAL A 63 1.32 6.09 -5.25
C VAL A 63 0.78 5.57 -3.93
N MET A 64 1.39 6.00 -2.84
CA MET A 64 0.99 5.59 -1.49
C MET A 64 1.19 6.73 -0.51
N GLY A 65 0.17 6.98 0.34
CA GLY A 65 0.32 7.81 1.51
C GLY A 65 0.25 6.93 2.74
N PHE A 66 1.08 7.20 3.74
CA PHE A 66 1.14 6.41 4.96
C PHE A 66 1.40 7.29 6.17
N SER A 67 1.13 6.76 7.36
CA SER A 67 1.34 7.48 8.61
C SER A 67 2.28 6.66 9.50
N PRO A 68 3.53 7.12 9.69
CA PRO A 68 4.51 6.37 10.50
C PRO A 68 4.09 6.19 11.96
N ASP A 69 3.35 7.15 12.51
CA ASP A 69 2.94 7.11 13.91
C ASP A 69 2.00 5.94 14.21
N THR A 70 1.11 5.63 13.27
CA THR A 70 0.11 4.57 13.45
C THR A 70 0.42 3.32 12.65
N GLY A 71 1.37 3.39 11.70
CA GLY A 71 1.66 2.28 10.79
C GLY A 71 0.60 2.09 9.72
N SER A 72 -0.26 3.08 9.48
CA SER A 72 -1.38 2.93 8.55
C SER A 72 -0.99 3.32 7.12
N ILE A 73 -1.54 2.57 6.16
CA ILE A 73 -1.57 2.97 4.75
C ILE A 73 -2.86 3.76 4.57
N ASP A 74 -2.72 5.03 4.23
CA ASP A 74 -3.87 5.93 4.14
C ASP A 74 -4.38 6.07 2.72
N PHE A 75 -3.51 5.97 1.72
CA PHE A 75 -3.85 5.99 0.31
C PHE A 75 -3.01 4.97 -0.43
N LEU A 76 -3.61 4.31 -1.40
CA LEU A 76 -2.89 3.43 -2.32
C LEU A 76 -3.62 3.44 -3.65
N ALA A 77 -2.94 3.82 -4.71
CA ALA A 77 -3.49 3.78 -6.06
C ALA A 77 -2.46 3.16 -6.98
N ILE A 78 -2.89 2.18 -7.76
CA ILE A 78 -2.06 1.51 -8.76
C ILE A 78 -2.70 1.72 -10.12
N HIS A 79 -1.89 2.11 -11.10
CA HIS A 79 -2.36 2.29 -12.47
C HIS A 79 -3.09 1.03 -12.94
N PRO A 80 -4.28 1.16 -13.56
CA PRO A 80 -5.07 -0.03 -13.93
C PRO A 80 -4.32 -1.03 -14.79
N GLN A 81 -3.45 -0.58 -15.68
CA GLN A 81 -2.67 -1.47 -16.53
C GLN A 81 -1.51 -2.14 -15.80
N TYR A 82 -1.21 -1.72 -14.59
CA TYR A 82 -0.13 -2.29 -13.77
C TYR A 82 -0.66 -3.11 -12.58
N ARG A 83 -1.98 -3.29 -12.49
CA ARG A 83 -2.59 -4.17 -11.48
C ARG A 83 -2.11 -5.61 -11.69
N HIS A 84 -1.96 -6.34 -10.60
CA HIS A 84 -1.54 -7.75 -10.59
C HIS A 84 -0.10 -7.98 -11.05
N LEU A 85 0.73 -6.96 -11.08
CA LEU A 85 2.15 -7.05 -11.45
C LEU A 85 3.09 -6.93 -10.24
N GLY A 86 2.55 -7.07 -9.02
CA GLY A 86 3.36 -7.05 -7.81
C GLY A 86 3.72 -5.67 -7.29
N ILE A 87 3.10 -4.61 -7.80
CA ILE A 87 3.41 -3.23 -7.38
C ILE A 87 3.07 -3.01 -5.91
N THR A 88 1.92 -3.48 -5.45
CA THR A 88 1.53 -3.36 -4.04
C THR A 88 2.57 -4.00 -3.12
N LYS A 89 3.08 -5.16 -3.51
CA LYS A 89 4.11 -5.84 -2.73
C LYS A 89 5.38 -5.00 -2.63
N LEU A 90 5.78 -4.31 -3.71
CA LEU A 90 6.95 -3.44 -3.67
C LEU A 90 6.79 -2.33 -2.62
N PHE A 91 5.61 -1.70 -2.56
CA PHE A 91 5.33 -0.68 -1.56
C PHE A 91 5.34 -1.26 -0.15
N LEU A 92 4.76 -2.46 0.04
CA LEU A 92 4.77 -3.10 1.35
C LEU A 92 6.19 -3.46 1.80
N ASP A 93 7.00 -3.95 0.89
CA ASP A 93 8.40 -4.27 1.20
C ASP A 93 9.17 -2.99 1.60
N LYS A 94 8.91 -1.89 0.89
CA LYS A 94 9.51 -0.60 1.23
C LYS A 94 9.14 -0.16 2.65
N LEU A 95 7.86 -0.27 3.01
CA LEU A 95 7.41 0.07 4.36
C LEU A 95 7.99 -0.87 5.40
N ALA A 96 7.85 -2.18 5.19
CA ALA A 96 8.23 -3.17 6.18
C ALA A 96 9.74 -3.22 6.43
N GLU A 97 10.53 -3.02 5.39
CA GLU A 97 11.98 -3.19 5.47
C GLU A 97 12.73 -1.90 5.75
N GLU A 98 12.17 -0.73 5.35
CA GLU A 98 12.91 0.53 5.44
C GLU A 98 12.22 1.60 6.28
N LEU A 99 10.91 1.82 6.11
CA LEU A 99 10.23 2.97 6.68
C LEU A 99 9.45 2.67 7.95
N LEU A 100 8.95 1.46 8.12
CA LEU A 100 8.15 1.04 9.26
C LEU A 100 8.68 -0.26 9.86
N CYS A 101 10.01 -0.39 9.94
CA CYS A 101 10.64 -1.61 10.47
C CYS A 101 10.12 -1.94 11.87
N GLY A 102 9.68 -3.19 12.04
CA GLY A 102 9.23 -3.68 13.34
C GLY A 102 7.84 -3.22 13.76
N LYS A 103 7.11 -2.53 12.88
CA LYS A 103 5.76 -2.06 13.19
C LYS A 103 4.71 -2.87 12.44
N GLU A 104 3.51 -2.95 13.02
CA GLU A 104 2.35 -3.41 12.28
C GLU A 104 2.05 -2.43 11.17
N ILE A 105 1.61 -2.96 10.03
CA ILE A 105 1.11 -2.15 8.92
C ILE A 105 -0.39 -2.37 8.84
N THR A 106 -1.17 -1.30 8.84
CA THR A 106 -2.63 -1.39 8.83
C THR A 106 -3.19 -0.66 7.62
N LEU A 107 -4.37 -1.08 7.20
CA LEU A 107 -5.16 -0.35 6.21
C LEU A 107 -6.63 -0.65 6.43
N THR A 108 -7.49 0.14 5.82
CA THR A 108 -8.90 -0.18 5.76
C THR A 108 -9.29 -0.40 4.31
N THR A 109 -10.20 -1.34 4.09
CA THR A 109 -10.64 -1.69 2.75
C THR A 109 -12.14 -2.03 2.78
N TYR A 110 -12.66 -2.45 1.66
CA TYR A 110 -14.07 -2.79 1.53
C TYR A 110 -14.43 -3.97 2.43
N ARG A 111 -15.70 -4.02 2.85
CA ARG A 111 -16.22 -5.21 3.53
C ARG A 111 -16.42 -6.36 2.54
N ALA A 112 -16.48 -7.57 3.06
CA ALA A 112 -16.77 -8.74 2.24
C ALA A 112 -18.11 -8.56 1.54
N GLY A 113 -18.14 -8.84 0.25
CA GLY A 113 -19.35 -8.72 -0.56
C GLY A 113 -19.62 -7.32 -1.12
N ASP A 114 -18.79 -6.34 -0.81
CA ASP A 114 -18.94 -5.02 -1.38
C ASP A 114 -18.68 -5.07 -2.89
N LYS A 115 -19.61 -4.51 -3.65
CA LYS A 115 -19.50 -4.52 -5.12
C LYS A 115 -18.35 -3.65 -5.65
N ALA A 116 -17.89 -2.70 -4.87
CA ALA A 116 -16.76 -1.85 -5.25
C ALA A 116 -15.41 -2.56 -5.08
N ASP A 117 -15.38 -3.69 -4.37
CA ASP A 117 -14.17 -4.46 -4.19
C ASP A 117 -13.87 -5.22 -5.49
N THR A 118 -12.81 -4.82 -6.17
CA THR A 118 -12.37 -5.43 -7.43
C THR A 118 -11.23 -6.43 -7.23
N GLY A 119 -11.14 -7.02 -6.02
CA GLY A 119 -10.12 -8.00 -5.70
C GLY A 119 -9.10 -7.53 -4.67
N TRP A 120 -9.29 -6.34 -4.10
CA TRP A 120 -8.34 -5.79 -3.12
C TRP A 120 -8.27 -6.62 -1.85
N ARG A 121 -9.40 -7.07 -1.32
CA ARG A 121 -9.41 -7.91 -0.11
C ARG A 121 -8.60 -9.18 -0.30
N GLU A 122 -8.80 -9.85 -1.42
CA GLU A 122 -8.08 -11.07 -1.77
C GLU A 122 -6.57 -10.82 -1.89
N GLU A 123 -6.21 -9.74 -2.56
CA GLU A 123 -4.81 -9.36 -2.73
C GLU A 123 -4.14 -9.10 -1.39
N TYR A 124 -4.79 -8.35 -0.50
CA TYR A 124 -4.23 -8.07 0.82
C TYR A 124 -4.04 -9.35 1.64
N ARG A 125 -5.01 -10.26 1.58
CA ARG A 125 -4.85 -11.55 2.27
C ARG A 125 -3.67 -12.34 1.74
N ARG A 126 -3.48 -12.37 0.44
CA ARG A 126 -2.32 -13.06 -0.16
C ARG A 126 -1.00 -12.42 0.25
N LEU A 127 -1.00 -11.15 0.53
CA LEU A 127 0.18 -10.43 0.99
C LEU A 127 0.43 -10.58 2.50
N GLY A 128 -0.45 -11.29 3.20
CA GLY A 128 -0.25 -11.60 4.62
C GLY A 128 -1.11 -10.81 5.59
N PHE A 129 -1.98 -9.93 5.10
CA PHE A 129 -2.88 -9.17 5.96
C PHE A 129 -3.95 -10.07 6.55
N ALA A 130 -4.28 -9.84 7.81
CA ALA A 130 -5.38 -10.49 8.50
C ALA A 130 -6.54 -9.51 8.68
N GLU A 131 -7.75 -10.02 8.55
CA GLU A 131 -8.96 -9.23 8.77
C GLU A 131 -9.11 -8.88 10.24
N ARG A 132 -9.54 -7.65 10.52
CA ARG A 132 -9.81 -7.15 11.86
C ARG A 132 -11.22 -6.56 11.92
N GLU A 133 -11.44 -5.58 12.79
CA GLU A 133 -12.76 -5.05 13.08
C GLU A 133 -13.43 -4.36 11.89
N LEU A 134 -14.75 -4.40 11.91
CA LEU A 134 -15.56 -3.65 10.96
C LEU A 134 -15.64 -2.20 11.41
N LEU A 135 -15.53 -1.27 10.45
CA LEU A 135 -15.54 0.16 10.70
C LEU A 135 -16.57 0.84 9.79
N VAL A 136 -16.82 2.11 10.07
CA VAL A 136 -17.56 2.99 9.17
C VAL A 136 -16.72 4.25 9.03
N GLU A 137 -16.27 4.55 7.82
CA GLU A 137 -15.46 5.72 7.54
C GLU A 137 -16.16 6.62 6.54
N TYR A 138 -16.38 7.88 6.90
CA TYR A 138 -17.10 8.85 6.07
C TYR A 138 -18.48 8.33 5.63
N GLY A 139 -19.15 7.59 6.52
CA GLY A 139 -20.44 6.99 6.22
C GLY A 139 -20.37 5.72 5.38
N TYR A 140 -19.19 5.25 5.02
CA TYR A 140 -19.02 4.07 4.18
C TYR A 140 -18.54 2.88 5.02
N PRO A 141 -19.17 1.69 4.88
CA PRO A 141 -18.75 0.49 5.63
C PRO A 141 -17.40 -0.02 5.14
N THR A 142 -16.45 -0.16 6.07
CA THR A 142 -15.10 -0.64 5.77
C THR A 142 -14.69 -1.72 6.75
N GLN A 143 -13.52 -2.30 6.54
CA GLN A 143 -12.91 -3.25 7.45
C GLN A 143 -11.42 -2.99 7.56
N ARG A 144 -10.90 -3.06 8.78
CA ARG A 144 -9.49 -2.91 9.05
C ARG A 144 -8.76 -4.22 8.77
N PHE A 145 -7.61 -4.11 8.12
CA PHE A 145 -6.70 -5.23 7.85
C PHE A 145 -5.36 -4.91 8.48
N VAL A 146 -4.66 -5.94 8.98
CA VAL A 146 -3.40 -5.77 9.68
C VAL A 146 -2.36 -6.75 9.14
N LEU A 147 -1.19 -6.22 8.81
CA LEU A 147 0.00 -7.02 8.48
C LEU A 147 0.91 -7.02 9.70
N PRO A 148 1.20 -8.19 10.28
CA PRO A 148 2.08 -8.27 11.45
C PRO A 148 3.49 -7.78 11.13
N PRO A 149 4.22 -7.26 12.12
CA PRO A 149 5.58 -6.80 11.87
C PRO A 149 6.50 -7.95 11.49
N LYS A 150 7.40 -7.68 10.54
CA LYS A 150 8.53 -8.57 10.24
C LYS A 150 9.63 -8.27 11.25
N ASN A 151 10.17 -9.29 11.90
CA ASN A 151 11.35 -9.12 12.73
C ASN A 151 12.53 -9.91 12.14
N LYS A 152 13.74 -9.63 12.63
CA LYS A 152 14.94 -10.27 12.13
C LYS A 152 14.95 -11.78 12.39
N GLU A 153 14.39 -12.19 13.53
CA GLU A 153 14.33 -13.60 13.89
C GLU A 153 13.44 -14.39 12.94
N GLU A 154 12.29 -13.84 12.58
CA GLU A 154 11.40 -14.48 11.62
C GLU A 154 12.05 -14.59 10.24
N SER A 155 12.74 -13.53 9.81
CA SER A 155 13.44 -13.55 8.54
C SER A 155 14.56 -14.58 8.51
N GLU A 156 15.29 -14.72 9.61
CA GLU A 156 16.33 -15.72 9.73
C GLU A 156 15.76 -17.14 9.79
N ASN A 157 14.67 -17.32 10.51
CA ASN A 157 14.00 -18.61 10.58
C ASN A 157 13.44 -19.03 9.23
N ASP A 158 12.88 -18.13 8.48
CA ASP A 158 12.39 -18.43 7.14
C ASP A 158 13.52 -18.87 6.23
N ARG A 159 14.66 -18.20 6.29
CA ARG A 159 15.83 -18.60 5.52
C ARG A 159 16.38 -19.95 5.94
N ASN A 160 16.38 -20.22 7.23
CA ASN A 160 16.83 -21.49 7.75
C ASN A 160 15.85 -22.62 7.44
N THR A 161 14.58 -22.32 7.37
CA THR A 161 13.56 -23.31 7.04
C THR A 161 13.67 -23.77 5.59
N GLU A 162 14.02 -22.88 4.69
CA GLU A 162 14.23 -23.25 3.29
C GLU A 162 15.35 -24.28 3.13
N LYS A 163 16.41 -24.13 3.90
CA LYS A 163 17.53 -25.09 3.86
C LYS A 163 17.15 -26.47 4.39
N PRO A 164 16.46 -26.58 5.52
CA PRO A 164 16.08 -27.89 6.06
C PRO A 164 15.14 -28.69 5.18
N VAL A 165 14.28 -28.04 4.40
CA VAL A 165 13.35 -28.75 3.52
C VAL A 165 14.11 -29.72 2.62
N SER A 166 15.23 -29.28 2.08
CA SER A 166 16.08 -30.14 1.25
C SER A 166 16.61 -31.32 2.00
N ARG A 167 16.85 -31.19 3.31
CA ARG A 167 17.47 -32.27 4.11
C ARG A 167 16.45 -33.30 4.59
N GLU A 168 15.25 -32.87 4.86
CA GLU A 168 14.21 -33.76 5.36
C GLU A 168 13.63 -34.66 4.31
N LEU A 169 13.82 -34.28 3.08
CA LEU A 169 13.37 -35.08 1.95
C LEU A 169 14.45 -36.06 1.52
#